data_b88e6fbac584095a9c23b855b0f49f34
#
_entry.id   b88e6fbac584095a9c23b855b0f49f34
#
_cell.length_a   1.000
_cell.length_b   1.000
_cell.length_c   1.000
_cell.angle_alpha   90.00
_cell.angle_beta   90.00
_cell.angle_gamma   90.00
#
_symmetry.space_group_name_H-M   'P 1'
#
loop_
_entity.id
_entity.type
_entity.pdbx_description
1 polymer ?
#
loop_
_entity_poly.entity_id
_entity_poly.type
_entity_poly.pdbx_seq_one_letter_code
_entity_poly.pdbx_strand_id
1 'polypeptide(L)'
;MNQFLSILTVRTLVLFVVLSLMLVMSARAQQEWTHSQYQFNLFDANPAYAGSHQTLSLAVRHRSQWMGMGGAPSSDQFSIHTPIAGDHAAAGMRVVSDRIGARTQLTAKGTGVYKVRFQRSKLAFALTAGVVRQCVDVALLNAQDSEDALLLGLNQARAVPTVGASILYTSSRLFVGLDASQLNRAGWNYAQDAGSRLYRHYSLVAGVILPVGEGHLIELSSLSKYAEGGQWQAEFNAQFLYRNRCWIGGGYRVKSGIQGLLAWMISDHLRAGLSYDYSVGQQFARPASSVEGFLGYTLQKRSAHSMRYF
;
A
#
# COMPACT_ATOMS: atom_id res chain seq x y z
N MET A 1 -32.35 -2.40 20.87
CA MET A 1 -30.92 -2.76 20.90
C MET A 1 -30.24 -2.63 19.55
N ASN A 2 -30.89 -3.02 18.43
CA ASN A 2 -30.31 -2.89 17.09
C ASN A 2 -30.19 -1.45 16.55
N GLN A 3 -31.09 -0.55 16.92
CA GLN A 3 -31.00 0.88 16.49
C GLN A 3 -29.88 1.65 17.21
N PHE A 4 -29.58 1.35 18.46
CA PHE A 4 -28.46 1.98 19.17
C PHE A 4 -27.10 1.58 18.61
N LEU A 5 -26.94 0.33 18.16
CA LEU A 5 -25.71 -0.15 17.51
C LEU A 5 -25.49 0.47 16.14
N SER A 6 -26.56 0.78 15.39
CA SER A 6 -26.45 1.45 14.08
C SER A 6 -26.07 2.93 14.21
N ILE A 7 -26.60 3.63 15.22
CA ILE A 7 -26.28 5.04 15.46
C ILE A 7 -24.83 5.20 15.97
N LEU A 8 -24.34 4.28 16.78
CA LEU A 8 -22.96 4.28 17.27
C LEU A 8 -21.98 4.07 16.12
N THR A 9 -22.29 3.16 15.18
CA THR A 9 -21.47 2.90 13.98
C THR A 9 -21.43 4.10 13.03
N VAL A 10 -22.55 4.78 12.81
CA VAL A 10 -22.60 5.96 11.94
C VAL A 10 -21.85 7.14 12.57
N ARG A 11 -22.01 7.39 13.87
CA ARG A 11 -21.28 8.45 14.59
C ARG A 11 -19.77 8.22 14.58
N THR A 12 -19.32 6.97 14.77
CA THR A 12 -17.89 6.61 14.70
C THR A 12 -17.33 6.80 13.30
N LEU A 13 -18.10 6.47 12.26
CA LEU A 13 -17.72 6.68 10.87
C LEU A 13 -17.59 8.17 10.53
N VAL A 14 -18.56 8.99 10.95
CA VAL A 14 -18.55 10.44 10.76
C VAL A 14 -17.39 11.10 11.50
N LEU A 15 -17.14 10.70 12.75
CA LEU A 15 -16.00 11.21 13.52
C LEU A 15 -14.66 10.87 12.85
N PHE A 16 -14.55 9.67 12.28
CA PHE A 16 -13.37 9.21 11.57
C PHE A 16 -13.13 10.00 10.27
N VAL A 17 -14.18 10.25 9.49
CA VAL A 17 -14.13 11.07 8.28
C VAL A 17 -13.73 12.51 8.62
N VAL A 18 -14.29 13.10 9.65
CA VAL A 18 -13.98 14.47 10.11
C VAL A 18 -12.54 14.55 10.62
N LEU A 19 -12.06 13.57 11.38
CA LEU A 19 -10.67 13.52 11.85
C LEU A 19 -9.67 13.40 10.70
N SER A 20 -10.02 12.64 9.64
CA SER A 20 -9.20 12.51 8.42
C SER A 20 -9.17 13.80 7.59
N LEU A 21 -10.23 14.60 7.62
CA LEU A 21 -10.33 15.88 6.91
C LEU A 21 -9.57 17.02 7.60
N MET A 22 -9.33 16.96 8.91
CA MET A 22 -8.65 18.01 9.67
C MET A 22 -7.12 18.03 9.50
N LEU A 23 -6.51 17.05 8.85
CA LEU A 23 -5.05 16.93 8.67
C LEU A 23 -4.50 17.57 7.39
N VAL A 24 -5.18 18.57 6.81
CA VAL A 24 -4.74 19.24 5.57
C VAL A 24 -3.70 20.30 5.86
N MET A 25 -2.41 19.97 5.73
CA MET A 25 -1.30 20.93 5.73
C MET A 25 -0.50 20.87 4.42
N SER A 26 -0.06 22.01 3.93
CA SER A 26 0.69 22.17 2.66
C SER A 26 2.12 21.64 2.78
N ALA A 27 2.60 20.88 1.78
CA ALA A 27 3.85 20.14 1.85
C ALA A 27 4.57 19.98 0.52
N ARG A 28 5.88 19.75 0.59
CA ARG A 28 6.82 19.55 -0.52
C ARG A 28 7.05 18.06 -0.77
N ALA A 29 7.38 17.70 -2.01
CA ALA A 29 7.20 16.36 -2.55
C ALA A 29 8.36 15.41 -2.33
N GLN A 30 8.12 14.30 -1.61
CA GLN A 30 8.63 12.96 -1.95
C GLN A 30 7.51 11.98 -1.66
N GLN A 31 6.90 11.40 -2.70
CA GLN A 31 5.82 10.43 -2.55
C GLN A 31 6.42 9.01 -2.51
N GLU A 32 6.04 8.24 -1.50
CA GLU A 32 6.15 6.79 -1.57
C GLU A 32 5.15 6.29 -2.63
N TRP A 33 5.53 5.28 -3.41
CA TRP A 33 4.67 4.67 -4.42
C TRP A 33 3.31 4.29 -3.81
N THR A 34 2.25 4.52 -4.58
CA THR A 34 0.87 4.34 -4.14
C THR A 34 0.22 3.26 -4.98
N HIS A 35 -0.39 2.28 -4.34
CA HIS A 35 -1.19 1.24 -4.98
C HIS A 35 -2.66 1.58 -4.87
N SER A 36 -3.39 1.40 -5.96
CA SER A 36 -4.85 1.63 -6.00
C SER A 36 -5.64 0.42 -5.50
N GLN A 37 -5.03 -0.77 -5.49
CA GLN A 37 -5.67 -2.04 -5.11
C GLN A 37 -5.14 -2.60 -3.77
N TYR A 38 -4.80 -1.73 -2.78
CA TYR A 38 -4.28 -2.19 -1.47
C TYR A 38 -5.29 -3.08 -0.72
N GLN A 39 -6.59 -2.92 -0.99
CA GLN A 39 -7.68 -3.70 -0.37
C GLN A 39 -7.57 -5.19 -0.68
N PHE A 40 -7.03 -5.55 -1.85
CA PHE A 40 -6.87 -6.95 -2.26
C PHE A 40 -5.65 -7.62 -1.63
N ASN A 41 -4.70 -6.83 -1.12
CA ASN A 41 -3.56 -7.31 -0.36
C ASN A 41 -3.17 -6.26 0.69
N LEU A 42 -3.83 -6.30 1.83
CA LEU A 42 -3.62 -5.32 2.91
C LEU A 42 -2.19 -5.39 3.49
N PHE A 43 -1.45 -6.48 3.28
CA PHE A 43 -0.03 -6.60 3.64
C PHE A 43 0.84 -5.50 2.99
N ASP A 44 0.42 -4.98 1.84
CA ASP A 44 1.12 -3.91 1.14
C ASP A 44 0.94 -2.54 1.83
N ALA A 45 -0.22 -2.33 2.44
CA ALA A 45 -0.53 -1.11 3.17
C ALA A 45 -0.11 -1.17 4.65
N ASN A 46 -0.16 -2.37 5.25
CA ASN A 46 0.21 -2.57 6.65
C ASN A 46 0.86 -3.97 6.85
N PRO A 47 2.17 -4.03 7.13
CA PRO A 47 2.88 -5.30 7.33
C PRO A 47 2.35 -6.19 8.44
N ALA A 48 1.65 -5.67 9.45
CA ALA A 48 1.03 -6.48 10.51
C ALA A 48 -0.12 -7.38 10.02
N TYR A 49 -0.55 -7.21 8.75
CA TYR A 49 -1.50 -8.10 8.10
C TYR A 49 -0.93 -9.47 7.75
N ALA A 50 0.39 -9.67 7.74
CA ALA A 50 0.99 -10.95 7.35
C ALA A 50 0.39 -12.14 8.10
N GLY A 51 0.15 -13.24 7.37
CA GLY A 51 -0.45 -14.47 7.91
C GLY A 51 -1.92 -14.35 8.33
N SER A 52 -2.65 -13.29 7.92
CA SER A 52 -4.08 -13.13 8.26
C SER A 52 -4.96 -14.17 7.56
N HIS A 53 -4.55 -14.67 6.40
CA HIS A 53 -5.27 -15.73 5.68
C HIS A 53 -5.08 -17.14 6.26
N GLN A 54 -4.32 -17.30 7.34
CA GLN A 54 -4.01 -18.61 7.97
C GLN A 54 -3.36 -19.62 7.01
N THR A 55 -2.83 -19.16 5.89
CA THR A 55 -2.17 -19.95 4.85
C THR A 55 -1.13 -19.13 4.12
N LEU A 56 -0.29 -19.80 3.33
CA LEU A 56 0.64 -19.15 2.43
C LEU A 56 -0.14 -18.29 1.42
N SER A 57 0.22 -17.03 1.34
CA SER A 57 -0.34 -16.06 0.40
C SER A 57 0.78 -15.40 -0.40
N LEU A 58 0.58 -15.32 -1.70
CA LEU A 58 1.48 -14.72 -2.68
C LEU A 58 0.71 -13.61 -3.42
N ALA A 59 1.38 -12.54 -3.75
CA ALA A 59 0.81 -11.54 -4.64
C ALA A 59 1.89 -10.92 -5.53
N VAL A 60 1.50 -10.63 -6.77
CA VAL A 60 2.28 -9.89 -7.75
C VAL A 60 1.45 -8.71 -8.23
N ARG A 61 2.11 -7.58 -8.44
CA ARG A 61 1.48 -6.37 -8.93
C ARG A 61 2.41 -5.65 -9.88
N HIS A 62 1.83 -5.13 -10.96
CA HIS A 62 2.47 -4.20 -11.88
C HIS A 62 1.65 -2.93 -11.99
N ARG A 63 2.30 -1.77 -11.92
CA ARG A 63 1.66 -0.48 -12.09
C ARG A 63 2.45 0.39 -13.07
N SER A 64 1.76 0.88 -14.10
CA SER A 64 2.26 1.92 -14.99
C SER A 64 1.52 3.22 -14.70
N GLN A 65 2.26 4.26 -14.31
CA GLN A 65 1.67 5.56 -13.98
C GLN A 65 1.86 6.53 -15.13
N TRP A 66 0.95 7.49 -15.25
CA TRP A 66 1.02 8.63 -16.19
C TRP A 66 1.35 8.20 -17.62
N MET A 67 0.58 7.25 -18.14
CA MET A 67 0.78 6.68 -19.47
C MET A 67 0.86 7.77 -20.54
N GLY A 68 1.82 7.62 -21.47
CA GLY A 68 2.08 8.59 -22.52
C GLY A 68 3.09 9.68 -22.17
N MET A 69 3.62 9.69 -20.93
CA MET A 69 4.68 10.61 -20.53
C MET A 69 6.05 9.91 -20.61
N GLY A 70 7.04 10.55 -21.22
CA GLY A 70 8.42 10.02 -21.25
C GLY A 70 9.00 9.95 -19.82
N GLY A 71 9.61 8.82 -19.47
CA GLY A 71 10.17 8.60 -18.12
C GLY A 71 9.12 8.43 -17.02
N ALA A 72 7.87 8.14 -17.38
CA ALA A 72 6.77 7.93 -16.43
C ALA A 72 7.08 6.79 -15.43
N PRO A 73 6.57 6.88 -14.17
CA PRO A 73 6.83 5.88 -13.16
C PRO A 73 6.23 4.51 -13.51
N SER A 74 6.98 3.44 -13.24
CA SER A 74 6.49 2.07 -13.25
C SER A 74 6.98 1.33 -12.01
N SER A 75 6.13 0.49 -11.44
CA SER A 75 6.43 -0.25 -10.22
C SER A 75 6.02 -1.71 -10.37
N ASP A 76 6.94 -2.62 -10.03
CA ASP A 76 6.71 -4.05 -9.92
C ASP A 76 6.83 -4.46 -8.46
N GLN A 77 5.88 -5.24 -7.98
CA GLN A 77 5.88 -5.72 -6.61
C GLN A 77 5.61 -7.21 -6.55
N PHE A 78 6.36 -7.88 -5.70
CA PHE A 78 6.11 -9.24 -5.23
C PHE A 78 5.97 -9.23 -3.71
N SER A 79 4.99 -9.96 -3.19
CA SER A 79 4.84 -10.18 -1.76
C SER A 79 4.45 -11.63 -1.46
N ILE A 80 4.96 -12.11 -0.33
CA ILE A 80 4.66 -13.44 0.21
C ILE A 80 4.52 -13.32 1.71
N HIS A 81 3.52 -13.97 2.29
CA HIS A 81 3.38 -14.07 3.73
C HIS A 81 2.70 -15.38 4.14
N THR A 82 3.03 -15.86 5.35
CA THR A 82 2.51 -17.11 5.88
C THR A 82 2.46 -17.06 7.41
N PRO A 83 1.50 -17.75 8.07
CA PRO A 83 1.62 -18.03 9.50
C PRO A 83 2.81 -18.97 9.74
N ILE A 84 3.53 -18.80 10.87
CA ILE A 84 4.66 -19.65 11.27
C ILE A 84 4.28 -20.53 12.45
N ALA A 85 3.60 -19.98 13.45
CA ALA A 85 3.21 -20.67 14.68
C ALA A 85 1.71 -20.48 14.91
N GLY A 86 0.91 -21.28 14.21
CA GLY A 86 -0.54 -21.17 14.27
C GLY A 86 -1.03 -19.74 14.00
N ASP A 87 -1.94 -19.25 14.85
CA ASP A 87 -2.51 -17.92 14.70
C ASP A 87 -1.73 -16.80 15.45
N HIS A 88 -0.62 -17.15 16.13
CA HIS A 88 0.09 -16.20 17.01
C HIS A 88 1.28 -15.51 16.33
N ALA A 89 1.94 -16.18 15.40
CA ALA A 89 3.08 -15.61 14.70
C ALA A 89 2.97 -15.79 13.19
N ALA A 90 3.54 -14.84 12.45
CA ALA A 90 3.61 -14.89 11.00
C ALA A 90 4.89 -14.23 10.50
N ALA A 91 5.29 -14.58 9.28
CA ALA A 91 6.34 -13.90 8.55
C ALA A 91 5.84 -13.47 7.17
N GLY A 92 6.50 -12.46 6.65
CA GLY A 92 6.27 -11.98 5.30
C GLY A 92 7.52 -11.38 4.69
N MET A 93 7.54 -11.34 3.36
CA MET A 93 8.55 -10.66 2.58
C MET A 93 7.88 -9.86 1.47
N ARG A 94 8.43 -8.69 1.17
CA ARG A 94 8.01 -7.84 0.06
C ARG A 94 9.21 -7.32 -0.68
N VAL A 95 9.18 -7.43 -2.00
CA VAL A 95 10.18 -6.86 -2.91
C VAL A 95 9.45 -5.92 -3.87
N VAL A 96 9.98 -4.73 -4.03
CA VAL A 96 9.44 -3.71 -4.93
C VAL A 96 10.55 -3.15 -5.77
N SER A 97 10.35 -3.12 -7.08
CA SER A 97 11.18 -2.41 -8.05
C SER A 97 10.40 -1.21 -8.56
N ASP A 98 10.93 -0.02 -8.36
CA ASP A 98 10.31 1.23 -8.76
C ASP A 98 11.25 2.00 -9.69
N ARG A 99 10.74 2.43 -10.84
CA ARG A 99 11.49 3.19 -11.85
C ARG A 99 10.81 4.52 -12.11
N ILE A 100 11.56 5.60 -12.06
CA ILE A 100 11.10 6.95 -12.40
C ILE A 100 12.21 7.65 -13.20
N GLY A 101 12.01 7.87 -14.49
CA GLY A 101 13.03 8.42 -15.38
C GLY A 101 14.31 7.58 -15.34
N ALA A 102 15.43 8.21 -15.02
CA ALA A 102 16.74 7.58 -14.88
C ALA A 102 16.94 6.84 -13.54
N ARG A 103 16.05 7.02 -12.56
CA ARG A 103 16.20 6.43 -11.24
C ARG A 103 15.48 5.10 -11.16
N THR A 104 16.18 4.07 -10.68
CA THR A 104 15.62 2.76 -10.30
C THR A 104 15.87 2.52 -8.82
N GLN A 105 14.84 2.13 -8.08
CA GLN A 105 14.92 1.78 -6.68
C GLN A 105 14.38 0.37 -6.45
N LEU A 106 15.20 -0.49 -5.86
CA LEU A 106 14.81 -1.83 -5.42
C LEU A 106 14.72 -1.84 -3.91
N THR A 107 13.57 -2.24 -3.38
CA THR A 107 13.32 -2.36 -1.95
C THR A 107 12.99 -3.80 -1.62
N ALA A 108 13.74 -4.43 -0.71
CA ALA A 108 13.45 -5.76 -0.19
C ALA A 108 13.29 -5.68 1.33
N LYS A 109 12.13 -6.11 1.85
CA LYS A 109 11.79 -6.04 3.28
C LYS A 109 11.28 -7.38 3.76
N GLY A 110 11.79 -7.86 4.90
CA GLY A 110 11.24 -8.97 5.68
C GLY A 110 10.46 -8.45 6.87
N THR A 111 9.38 -9.13 7.23
CA THR A 111 8.48 -8.75 8.31
C THR A 111 8.23 -9.94 9.22
N GLY A 112 8.37 -9.74 10.54
CA GLY A 112 7.91 -10.64 11.58
C GLY A 112 6.68 -10.07 12.27
N VAL A 113 5.67 -10.90 12.52
CA VAL A 113 4.38 -10.49 13.10
C VAL A 113 4.07 -11.34 14.32
N TYR A 114 3.63 -10.67 15.40
CA TYR A 114 3.03 -11.29 16.57
C TYR A 114 1.58 -10.85 16.71
N LYS A 115 0.66 -11.79 16.98
CA LYS A 115 -0.79 -11.58 17.05
C LYS A 115 -1.35 -11.94 18.40
N VAL A 116 -2.06 -11.00 19.00
CA VAL A 116 -2.88 -11.22 20.19
C VAL A 116 -4.33 -11.43 19.76
N ARG A 117 -4.91 -12.54 20.16
CA ARG A 117 -6.31 -12.91 19.84
C ARG A 117 -7.24 -12.55 20.99
N PHE A 118 -8.34 -11.96 20.62
CA PHE A 118 -9.51 -11.78 21.48
C PHE A 118 -10.66 -12.63 20.94
N GLN A 119 -11.75 -12.71 21.67
CA GLN A 119 -12.90 -13.54 21.29
C GLN A 119 -13.44 -13.24 19.88
N ARG A 120 -13.45 -11.96 19.44
CA ARG A 120 -14.03 -11.51 18.16
C ARG A 120 -13.11 -10.61 17.36
N SER A 121 -11.85 -10.47 17.77
CA SER A 121 -10.91 -9.56 17.14
C SER A 121 -9.48 -10.05 17.31
N LYS A 122 -8.55 -9.43 16.57
CA LYS A 122 -7.11 -9.68 16.64
C LYS A 122 -6.40 -8.34 16.68
N LEU A 123 -5.31 -8.27 17.42
CA LEU A 123 -4.36 -7.16 17.40
C LEU A 123 -3.01 -7.71 17.01
N ALA A 124 -2.49 -7.24 15.90
CA ALA A 124 -1.22 -7.69 15.35
C ALA A 124 -0.17 -6.59 15.45
N PHE A 125 1.04 -6.96 15.81
CA PHE A 125 2.22 -6.10 15.86
C PHE A 125 3.25 -6.64 14.89
N ALA A 126 3.88 -5.79 14.10
CA ALA A 126 4.91 -6.20 13.17
C ALA A 126 6.17 -5.34 13.31
N LEU A 127 7.30 -6.01 13.13
CA LEU A 127 8.59 -5.37 12.90
C LEU A 127 9.05 -5.74 11.49
N THR A 128 9.55 -4.74 10.78
CA THR A 128 10.02 -4.88 9.40
C THR A 128 11.46 -4.42 9.31
N ALA A 129 12.29 -5.20 8.67
CA ALA A 129 13.67 -4.85 8.36
C ALA A 129 13.98 -5.17 6.89
N GLY A 130 14.88 -4.42 6.29
CA GLY A 130 15.21 -4.64 4.88
C GLY A 130 16.28 -3.70 4.36
N VAL A 131 16.39 -3.68 3.04
CA VAL A 131 17.36 -2.89 2.30
C VAL A 131 16.65 -2.14 1.18
N VAL A 132 17.03 -0.89 0.99
CA VAL A 132 16.63 -0.06 -0.16
C VAL A 132 17.90 0.20 -0.98
N ARG A 133 17.91 -0.26 -2.22
CA ARG A 133 18.99 -0.03 -3.19
C ARG A 133 18.52 0.94 -4.25
N GLN A 134 19.28 1.99 -4.48
CA GLN A 134 18.99 2.98 -5.51
C GLN A 134 20.13 3.02 -6.52
N CYS A 135 19.76 3.16 -7.79
CA CYS A 135 20.67 3.38 -8.91
C CYS A 135 20.10 4.52 -9.78
N VAL A 136 20.96 5.36 -10.28
CA VAL A 136 20.62 6.39 -11.27
C VAL A 136 21.41 6.07 -12.54
N ASP A 137 20.72 5.88 -13.64
CA ASP A 137 21.34 5.69 -14.96
C ASP A 137 21.69 7.06 -15.55
N VAL A 138 22.96 7.42 -15.45
CA VAL A 138 23.46 8.72 -15.89
C VAL A 138 23.34 8.89 -17.41
N ALA A 139 23.37 7.80 -18.19
CA ALA A 139 23.22 7.86 -19.64
C ALA A 139 21.82 8.37 -20.08
N LEU A 140 20.83 8.24 -19.22
CA LEU A 140 19.48 8.78 -19.44
C LEU A 140 19.31 10.24 -19.02
N LEU A 141 20.34 10.83 -18.41
CA LEU A 141 20.35 12.23 -18.03
C LEU A 141 21.00 13.04 -19.17
N ASN A 142 20.29 14.04 -19.69
CA ASN A 142 20.86 15.01 -20.64
C ASN A 142 21.76 16.00 -19.89
N ALA A 143 22.93 15.53 -19.48
CA ALA A 143 23.89 16.35 -18.77
C ALA A 143 24.56 17.34 -19.74
N GLN A 144 24.66 18.61 -19.35
CA GLN A 144 25.40 19.62 -20.13
C GLN A 144 26.92 19.42 -20.04
N ASP A 145 27.39 18.87 -18.90
CA ASP A 145 28.78 18.51 -18.63
C ASP A 145 28.85 17.03 -18.27
N SER A 146 29.44 16.22 -19.12
CA SER A 146 29.62 14.78 -18.92
C SER A 146 30.74 14.44 -17.94
N GLU A 147 31.62 15.39 -17.60
CA GLU A 147 32.73 15.23 -16.67
C GLU A 147 32.40 15.71 -15.24
N ASP A 148 31.16 16.12 -14.98
CA ASP A 148 30.74 16.52 -13.65
C ASP A 148 30.95 15.38 -12.64
N ALA A 149 31.79 15.65 -11.63
CA ALA A 149 32.12 14.70 -10.57
C ALA A 149 30.90 14.18 -9.80
N LEU A 150 29.80 14.95 -9.74
CA LEU A 150 28.53 14.52 -9.16
C LEU A 150 27.89 13.41 -9.99
N LEU A 151 27.93 13.49 -11.33
CA LEU A 151 27.38 12.48 -12.22
C LEU A 151 28.16 11.16 -12.11
N LEU A 152 29.47 11.20 -12.01
CA LEU A 152 30.31 10.02 -11.79
C LEU A 152 29.97 9.31 -10.48
N GLY A 153 29.63 10.06 -9.43
CA GLY A 153 29.19 9.53 -8.14
C GLY A 153 27.77 8.91 -8.16
N LEU A 154 26.88 9.42 -9.01
CA LEU A 154 25.48 8.94 -9.13
C LEU A 154 25.37 7.59 -9.85
N ASN A 155 26.29 7.25 -10.74
CA ASN A 155 26.26 5.98 -11.50
C ASN A 155 26.53 4.74 -10.60
N GLN A 156 26.89 4.94 -9.33
CA GLN A 156 27.09 3.84 -8.39
C GLN A 156 25.79 3.49 -7.67
N ALA A 157 25.38 2.22 -7.80
CA ALA A 157 24.28 1.71 -7.01
C ALA A 157 24.60 1.74 -5.52
N ARG A 158 23.71 2.33 -4.72
CA ARG A 158 23.88 2.41 -3.26
C ARG A 158 22.75 1.70 -2.54
N ALA A 159 23.10 1.05 -1.45
CA ALA A 159 22.15 0.31 -0.64
C ALA A 159 22.19 0.81 0.80
N VAL A 160 21.03 1.02 1.41
CA VAL A 160 20.89 1.46 2.79
C VAL A 160 19.88 0.59 3.52
N PRO A 161 20.09 0.31 4.81
CA PRO A 161 19.15 -0.44 5.62
C PRO A 161 17.87 0.37 5.86
N THR A 162 16.77 -0.31 6.07
CA THR A 162 15.49 0.27 6.46
C THR A 162 14.83 -0.58 7.53
N VAL A 163 14.21 0.08 8.51
CA VAL A 163 13.42 -0.57 9.55
C VAL A 163 12.07 0.11 9.69
N GLY A 164 11.09 -0.64 10.15
CA GLY A 164 9.73 -0.15 10.36
C GLY A 164 9.00 -0.96 11.41
N ALA A 165 7.89 -0.41 11.87
CA ALA A 165 6.97 -1.05 12.82
C ALA A 165 5.54 -0.75 12.43
N SER A 166 4.65 -1.72 12.66
CA SER A 166 3.23 -1.53 12.39
C SER A 166 2.35 -2.25 13.39
N ILE A 167 1.13 -1.76 13.51
CA ILE A 167 0.07 -2.34 14.33
C ILE A 167 -1.20 -2.41 13.51
N LEU A 168 -1.96 -3.50 13.68
CA LEU A 168 -3.22 -3.70 12.96
C LEU A 168 -4.24 -4.36 13.91
N TYR A 169 -5.34 -3.68 14.11
CA TYR A 169 -6.53 -4.25 14.73
C TYR A 169 -7.48 -4.75 13.65
N THR A 170 -7.99 -5.95 13.81
CA THR A 170 -8.97 -6.56 12.90
C THR A 170 -10.10 -7.23 13.67
N SER A 171 -11.31 -7.08 13.16
CA SER A 171 -12.51 -7.77 13.63
C SER A 171 -13.30 -8.29 12.44
N SER A 172 -14.43 -8.94 12.66
CA SER A 172 -15.27 -9.46 11.57
C SER A 172 -15.80 -8.38 10.60
N ARG A 173 -15.78 -7.10 10.99
CA ARG A 173 -16.36 -6.00 10.19
C ARG A 173 -15.50 -4.75 10.12
N LEU A 174 -14.43 -4.67 10.88
CA LEU A 174 -13.63 -3.46 11.00
C LEU A 174 -12.14 -3.82 10.97
N PHE A 175 -11.36 -3.03 10.30
CA PHE A 175 -9.92 -3.02 10.44
C PHE A 175 -9.39 -1.59 10.58
N VAL A 176 -8.37 -1.43 11.42
CA VAL A 176 -7.64 -0.17 11.59
C VAL A 176 -6.18 -0.51 11.83
N GLY A 177 -5.30 0.10 11.06
CA GLY A 177 -3.86 -0.15 11.16
C GLY A 177 -3.02 1.09 11.00
N LEU A 178 -1.94 1.15 11.74
CA LEU A 178 -0.89 2.16 11.64
C LEU A 178 0.40 1.49 11.19
N ASP A 179 1.12 2.14 10.30
CA ASP A 179 2.47 1.74 9.88
C ASP A 179 3.41 2.93 9.97
N ALA A 180 4.64 2.67 10.41
CA ALA A 180 5.73 3.62 10.41
C ALA A 180 6.94 2.95 9.77
N SER A 181 7.31 3.37 8.58
CA SER A 181 8.41 2.83 7.80
C SER A 181 9.59 3.82 7.70
N GLN A 182 10.78 3.28 7.38
CA GLN A 182 12.02 4.06 7.23
C GLN A 182 12.42 4.84 8.51
N LEU A 183 12.18 4.24 9.68
CA LEU A 183 12.36 4.89 10.99
C LEU A 183 13.82 5.31 11.26
N ASN A 184 14.77 4.58 10.68
CA ASN A 184 16.20 4.83 10.83
C ASN A 184 16.75 5.98 9.97
N ARG A 185 15.97 6.54 9.02
CA ARG A 185 16.35 7.68 8.17
C ARG A 185 17.75 7.51 7.51
N ALA A 186 18.06 6.30 7.06
CA ALA A 186 19.35 6.01 6.46
C ALA A 186 19.65 6.93 5.28
N GLY A 187 20.87 7.46 5.24
CA GLY A 187 21.31 8.41 4.22
C GLY A 187 22.07 7.72 3.09
N TRP A 188 21.88 8.24 1.88
CA TRP A 188 22.67 7.89 0.70
C TRP A 188 23.90 8.80 0.68
N ASN A 189 25.08 8.28 0.99
CA ASN A 189 26.31 9.06 0.91
C ASN A 189 26.76 9.17 -0.57
N TYR A 190 26.10 10.02 -1.33
CA TYR A 190 26.62 10.50 -2.62
C TYR A 190 27.62 11.61 -2.35
N ALA A 191 28.86 11.51 -2.87
CA ALA A 191 30.00 12.39 -2.69
C ALA A 191 29.66 13.81 -2.19
N GLN A 192 30.08 14.15 -0.96
CA GLN A 192 29.98 15.46 -0.30
C GLN A 192 28.57 16.05 -0.05
N ASP A 193 27.51 15.47 -0.59
CA ASP A 193 26.15 15.99 -0.38
C ASP A 193 25.44 15.21 0.73
N ALA A 194 25.44 15.76 1.93
CA ALA A 194 24.86 15.18 3.15
C ALA A 194 23.30 15.16 3.12
N GLY A 195 22.67 15.53 2.00
CA GLY A 195 21.24 15.82 1.92
C GLY A 195 20.32 14.65 1.54
N SER A 196 20.83 13.65 0.85
CA SER A 196 19.97 12.57 0.34
C SER A 196 19.78 11.45 1.37
N ARG A 197 18.59 11.34 1.94
CA ARG A 197 18.24 10.32 2.94
C ARG A 197 16.83 9.78 2.76
N LEU A 198 16.58 8.61 3.33
CA LEU A 198 15.22 8.09 3.48
C LEU A 198 14.45 8.93 4.51
N TYR A 199 13.25 9.35 4.17
CA TYR A 199 12.34 10.02 5.09
C TYR A 199 11.41 9.01 5.75
N ARG A 200 11.00 9.28 6.98
CA ARG A 200 9.99 8.47 7.66
C ARG A 200 8.65 8.60 6.95
N HIS A 201 8.01 7.47 6.77
CA HIS A 201 6.64 7.41 6.24
C HIS A 201 5.72 6.83 7.30
N TYR A 202 4.58 7.45 7.44
CA TYR A 202 3.51 7.03 8.33
C TYR A 202 2.27 6.76 7.49
N SER A 203 1.60 5.65 7.74
CA SER A 203 0.30 5.39 7.11
C SER A 203 -0.74 4.94 8.13
N LEU A 204 -1.97 5.35 7.87
CA LEU A 204 -3.17 4.91 8.57
C LEU A 204 -4.08 4.27 7.54
N VAL A 205 -4.39 3.02 7.72
CA VAL A 205 -5.39 2.30 6.95
C VAL A 205 -6.57 1.95 7.83
N ALA A 206 -7.78 2.13 7.32
CA ALA A 206 -8.99 1.73 8.03
C ALA A 206 -10.06 1.32 7.04
N GLY A 207 -10.96 0.44 7.46
CA GLY A 207 -12.11 0.06 6.64
C GLY A 207 -13.16 -0.68 7.43
N VAL A 208 -14.36 -0.67 6.86
CA VAL A 208 -15.54 -1.35 7.38
C VAL A 208 -16.13 -2.26 6.30
N ILE A 209 -16.54 -3.46 6.70
CA ILE A 209 -17.13 -4.48 5.85
C ILE A 209 -18.59 -4.66 6.26
N LEU A 210 -19.48 -4.39 5.34
CA LEU A 210 -20.94 -4.43 5.53
C LEU A 210 -21.51 -5.58 4.71
N PRO A 211 -21.94 -6.70 5.32
CA PRO A 211 -22.68 -7.75 4.60
C PRO A 211 -24.04 -7.21 4.10
N VAL A 212 -24.36 -7.46 2.82
CA VAL A 212 -25.60 -7.02 2.15
C VAL A 212 -26.29 -8.23 1.52
N GLY A 213 -26.73 -9.16 2.36
CA GLY A 213 -27.33 -10.43 1.90
C GLY A 213 -26.31 -11.57 1.76
N GLU A 214 -26.76 -12.70 1.22
CA GLU A 214 -25.93 -13.88 1.04
C GLU A 214 -24.94 -13.70 -0.11
N GLY A 215 -23.65 -13.83 0.21
CA GLY A 215 -22.56 -13.74 -0.77
C GLY A 215 -22.28 -12.34 -1.30
N HIS A 216 -22.86 -11.31 -0.70
CA HIS A 216 -22.62 -9.91 -1.07
C HIS A 216 -22.11 -9.12 0.12
N LEU A 217 -21.18 -8.20 -0.14
CA LEU A 217 -20.72 -7.25 0.86
C LEU A 217 -20.32 -5.92 0.23
N ILE A 218 -20.36 -4.87 1.02
CA ILE A 218 -19.78 -3.57 0.70
C ILE A 218 -18.59 -3.37 1.63
N GLU A 219 -17.47 -2.98 1.06
CA GLU A 219 -16.30 -2.51 1.80
C GLU A 219 -16.12 -1.01 1.56
N LEU A 220 -16.03 -0.26 2.65
CA LEU A 220 -15.61 1.13 2.64
C LEU A 220 -14.28 1.21 3.33
N SER A 221 -13.26 1.79 2.68
CA SER A 221 -11.92 1.88 3.24
C SER A 221 -11.26 3.21 2.94
N SER A 222 -10.28 3.55 3.76
CA SER A 222 -9.44 4.72 3.59
C SER A 222 -7.97 4.38 3.86
N LEU A 223 -7.10 5.03 3.13
CA LEU A 223 -5.66 4.96 3.32
C LEU A 223 -5.12 6.39 3.35
N SER A 224 -4.54 6.78 4.47
CA SER A 224 -3.85 8.05 4.63
C SER A 224 -2.35 7.81 4.76
N LYS A 225 -1.54 8.56 4.03
CA LYS A 225 -0.08 8.48 4.05
C LYS A 225 0.52 9.86 4.31
N TYR A 226 1.56 9.88 5.11
CA TYR A 226 2.35 11.08 5.40
C TYR A 226 3.83 10.76 5.32
N ALA A 227 4.58 11.53 4.55
CA ALA A 227 6.04 11.48 4.53
C ALA A 227 6.60 12.65 5.32
N GLU A 228 7.60 12.43 6.17
CA GLU A 228 8.29 13.49 6.92
C GLU A 228 8.88 14.52 5.94
N GLY A 229 8.46 15.80 6.09
CA GLY A 229 8.85 16.86 5.16
C GLY A 229 8.17 16.81 3.79
N GLY A 230 7.24 15.89 3.60
CA GLY A 230 6.50 15.66 2.36
C GLY A 230 5.01 15.99 2.46
N GLN A 231 4.25 15.52 1.47
CA GLN A 231 2.81 15.74 1.39
C GLN A 231 2.06 14.65 2.15
N TRP A 232 0.94 15.07 2.75
CA TRP A 232 -0.10 14.17 3.17
C TRP A 232 -0.99 13.79 1.98
N GLN A 233 -1.30 12.51 1.86
CA GLN A 233 -2.19 11.95 0.86
C GLN A 233 -3.26 11.11 1.54
N ALA A 234 -4.52 11.29 1.13
CA ALA A 234 -5.61 10.42 1.54
C ALA A 234 -6.34 9.85 0.34
N GLU A 235 -6.81 8.65 0.51
CA GLU A 235 -7.58 7.91 -0.47
C GLU A 235 -8.78 7.25 0.21
N PHE A 236 -9.93 7.34 -0.42
CA PHE A 236 -11.20 6.75 0.02
C PHE A 236 -11.70 5.81 -1.05
N ASN A 237 -12.07 4.60 -0.67
CA ASN A 237 -12.52 3.56 -1.58
C ASN A 237 -13.86 2.97 -1.13
N ALA A 238 -14.70 2.64 -2.10
CA ALA A 238 -15.91 1.87 -1.92
C ALA A 238 -15.91 0.71 -2.92
N GLN A 239 -16.13 -0.51 -2.44
CA GLN A 239 -16.17 -1.71 -3.24
C GLN A 239 -17.40 -2.55 -2.92
N PHE A 240 -17.95 -3.17 -3.93
CA PHE A 240 -19.03 -4.14 -3.82
C PHE A 240 -18.53 -5.52 -4.27
N LEU A 241 -18.66 -6.50 -3.40
CA LEU A 241 -18.43 -7.91 -3.74
C LEU A 241 -19.75 -8.56 -4.16
N TYR A 242 -19.77 -9.07 -5.36
CA TYR A 242 -20.90 -9.81 -5.92
C TYR A 242 -20.66 -11.32 -5.90
N ARG A 243 -21.59 -12.05 -5.28
CA ARG A 243 -21.60 -13.54 -5.20
C ARG A 243 -20.26 -14.14 -4.76
N ASN A 244 -19.55 -13.49 -3.84
CA ASN A 244 -18.24 -13.90 -3.35
C ASN A 244 -17.17 -14.10 -4.45
N ARG A 245 -17.36 -13.55 -5.65
CA ARG A 245 -16.46 -13.79 -6.79
C ARG A 245 -15.97 -12.54 -7.49
N CYS A 246 -16.79 -11.51 -7.60
CA CYS A 246 -16.44 -10.32 -8.36
C CYS A 246 -16.46 -9.09 -7.46
N TRP A 247 -15.40 -8.32 -7.45
CA TRP A 247 -15.34 -7.00 -6.84
C TRP A 247 -15.41 -5.95 -7.93
N ILE A 248 -16.30 -4.99 -7.73
CA ILE A 248 -16.36 -3.76 -8.50
C ILE A 248 -16.33 -2.59 -7.53
N GLY A 249 -15.58 -1.58 -7.83
CA GLY A 249 -15.46 -0.45 -6.92
C GLY A 249 -14.84 0.76 -7.56
N GLY A 250 -14.76 1.81 -6.77
CA GLY A 250 -14.08 3.04 -7.13
C GLY A 250 -13.55 3.74 -5.91
N GLY A 251 -12.71 4.73 -6.14
CA GLY A 251 -12.12 5.52 -5.11
C GLY A 251 -11.82 6.94 -5.55
N TYR A 252 -11.56 7.77 -4.56
CA TYR A 252 -11.13 9.13 -4.72
C TYR A 252 -9.85 9.37 -3.95
N ARG A 253 -8.81 9.81 -4.65
CA ARG A 253 -7.53 10.22 -4.05
C ARG A 253 -7.48 11.73 -4.01
N VAL A 254 -7.42 12.28 -2.79
CA VAL A 254 -7.46 13.73 -2.53
C VAL A 254 -6.37 14.44 -3.34
N LYS A 255 -6.74 15.48 -4.06
CA LYS A 255 -5.90 16.30 -4.95
C LYS A 255 -5.26 15.55 -6.14
N SER A 256 -5.55 14.27 -6.31
CA SER A 256 -4.95 13.47 -7.41
C SER A 256 -5.97 13.04 -8.45
N GLY A 257 -7.15 12.53 -8.07
CA GLY A 257 -8.16 12.10 -9.03
C GLY A 257 -9.03 10.95 -8.53
N ILE A 258 -9.64 10.27 -9.48
CA ILE A 258 -10.55 9.14 -9.24
C ILE A 258 -9.93 7.84 -9.76
N GLN A 259 -10.41 6.72 -9.22
CA GLN A 259 -9.98 5.39 -9.63
C GLN A 259 -11.17 4.44 -9.76
N GLY A 260 -11.10 3.56 -10.73
CA GLY A 260 -11.99 2.42 -10.91
C GLY A 260 -11.26 1.13 -10.58
N LEU A 261 -11.95 0.17 -9.96
CA LEU A 261 -11.39 -1.10 -9.48
C LEU A 261 -12.28 -2.25 -9.94
N LEU A 262 -11.66 -3.29 -10.45
CA LEU A 262 -12.31 -4.56 -10.79
C LEU A 262 -11.41 -5.71 -10.33
N ALA A 263 -11.98 -6.71 -9.64
CA ALA A 263 -11.25 -7.94 -9.37
C ALA A 263 -12.17 -9.15 -9.45
N TRP A 264 -11.56 -10.30 -9.76
CA TRP A 264 -12.26 -11.54 -9.99
C TRP A 264 -11.54 -12.72 -9.34
N MET A 265 -12.31 -13.60 -8.69
CA MET A 265 -11.85 -14.91 -8.24
C MET A 265 -11.87 -15.87 -9.43
N ILE A 266 -10.71 -16.06 -10.07
CA ILE A 266 -10.54 -17.00 -11.20
C ILE A 266 -10.75 -18.44 -10.71
N SER A 267 -10.22 -18.75 -9.54
CA SER A 267 -10.42 -20.01 -8.83
C SER A 267 -10.50 -19.79 -7.33
N ASP A 268 -10.74 -20.83 -6.54
CA ASP A 268 -10.75 -20.75 -5.08
C ASP A 268 -9.37 -20.29 -4.49
N HIS A 269 -8.32 -20.37 -5.28
CA HIS A 269 -6.94 -20.04 -4.90
C HIS A 269 -6.43 -18.77 -5.57
N LEU A 270 -6.89 -18.46 -6.78
CA LEU A 270 -6.34 -17.41 -7.63
C LEU A 270 -7.33 -16.26 -7.80
N ARG A 271 -6.85 -15.04 -7.56
CA ARG A 271 -7.58 -13.79 -7.79
C ARG A 271 -6.78 -12.87 -8.70
N ALA A 272 -7.44 -12.25 -9.68
CA ALA A 272 -6.89 -11.19 -10.50
C ALA A 272 -7.63 -9.88 -10.25
N GLY A 273 -6.93 -8.78 -10.38
CA GLY A 273 -7.49 -7.43 -10.25
C GLY A 273 -6.89 -6.48 -11.27
N LEU A 274 -7.69 -5.50 -11.66
CA LEU A 274 -7.31 -4.40 -12.54
C LEU A 274 -7.82 -3.10 -11.94
N SER A 275 -7.02 -2.05 -11.97
CA SER A 275 -7.49 -0.70 -11.68
C SER A 275 -7.03 0.28 -12.74
N TYR A 276 -7.84 1.31 -12.91
CA TYR A 276 -7.58 2.44 -13.76
C TYR A 276 -7.75 3.73 -12.96
N ASP A 277 -6.68 4.55 -12.92
CA ASP A 277 -6.68 5.84 -12.23
C ASP A 277 -6.69 6.96 -13.27
N TYR A 278 -7.57 7.92 -13.08
CA TYR A 278 -7.64 9.13 -13.86
C TYR A 278 -7.29 10.32 -12.97
N SER A 279 -6.10 10.88 -13.21
CA SER A 279 -5.55 12.00 -12.43
C SER A 279 -5.93 13.32 -13.07
N VAL A 280 -6.64 14.17 -12.29
CA VAL A 280 -7.09 15.52 -12.69
C VAL A 280 -6.44 16.62 -11.85
N GLY A 281 -5.38 16.31 -11.11
CA GLY A 281 -4.73 17.25 -10.19
C GLY A 281 -4.01 18.39 -10.91
N GLN A 282 -3.92 19.55 -10.24
CA GLN A 282 -3.17 20.72 -10.73
C GLN A 282 -1.67 20.48 -10.97
N GLN A 283 -1.18 19.30 -10.60
CA GLN A 283 0.22 18.89 -10.76
C GLN A 283 0.56 18.53 -12.21
N PHE A 284 -0.44 18.35 -13.07
CA PHE A 284 -0.26 17.96 -14.47
C PHE A 284 -0.83 19.02 -15.40
N ALA A 285 -0.06 19.43 -16.40
CA ALA A 285 -0.53 20.28 -17.48
C ALA A 285 -1.64 19.60 -18.32
N ARG A 286 -1.75 18.27 -18.24
CA ARG A 286 -2.78 17.45 -18.88
C ARG A 286 -3.20 16.32 -17.95
N PRO A 287 -4.45 15.84 -18.02
CA PRO A 287 -4.88 14.64 -17.29
C PRO A 287 -3.96 13.46 -17.61
N ALA A 288 -3.59 12.70 -16.58
CA ALA A 288 -2.73 11.55 -16.72
C ALA A 288 -3.44 10.29 -16.22
N SER A 289 -3.34 9.21 -16.98
CA SER A 289 -3.95 7.92 -16.65
C SER A 289 -2.90 6.95 -16.13
N SER A 290 -3.31 6.08 -15.20
CA SER A 290 -2.45 5.00 -14.70
C SER A 290 -3.23 3.70 -14.68
N VAL A 291 -2.54 2.58 -14.91
CA VAL A 291 -3.12 1.23 -14.87
C VAL A 291 -2.33 0.39 -13.88
N GLU A 292 -3.03 -0.43 -13.11
CA GLU A 292 -2.44 -1.38 -12.18
C GLU A 292 -3.09 -2.75 -12.35
N GLY A 293 -2.25 -3.78 -12.56
CA GLY A 293 -2.64 -5.19 -12.57
C GLY A 293 -2.22 -5.89 -11.30
N PHE A 294 -3.05 -6.78 -10.79
CA PHE A 294 -2.84 -7.57 -9.58
C PHE A 294 -3.14 -9.04 -9.81
N LEU A 295 -2.28 -9.93 -9.31
CA LEU A 295 -2.53 -11.36 -9.19
C LEU A 295 -2.21 -11.79 -7.76
N GLY A 296 -3.16 -12.45 -7.11
CA GLY A 296 -3.02 -12.99 -5.76
C GLY A 296 -3.33 -14.48 -5.72
N TYR A 297 -2.46 -15.26 -5.06
CA TYR A 297 -2.63 -16.71 -4.86
C TYR A 297 -2.62 -17.05 -3.38
N THR A 298 -3.53 -17.94 -2.96
CA THR A 298 -3.56 -18.49 -1.60
C THR A 298 -3.58 -20.01 -1.66
N LEU A 299 -2.72 -20.67 -0.88
CA LEU A 299 -2.54 -22.12 -0.95
C LEU A 299 -3.78 -22.90 -0.51
N GLN A 300 -4.54 -22.39 0.45
CA GLN A 300 -5.73 -23.04 0.97
C GLN A 300 -6.99 -22.49 0.31
N LYS A 301 -7.93 -23.40 -0.02
CA LYS A 301 -9.24 -23.04 -0.54
C LYS A 301 -9.95 -22.02 0.37
N ARG A 302 -10.31 -20.89 -0.17
CA ARG A 302 -11.11 -19.89 0.54
C ARG A 302 -12.52 -20.40 0.69
N SER A 303 -12.95 -20.74 1.90
CA SER A 303 -14.37 -20.94 2.17
C SER A 303 -15.11 -19.61 2.13
N ALA A 304 -16.41 -19.63 1.83
CA ALA A 304 -17.25 -18.41 1.86
C ALA A 304 -17.17 -17.65 3.19
N HIS A 305 -16.83 -18.34 4.30
CA HIS A 305 -16.56 -17.77 5.62
C HIS A 305 -15.15 -17.14 5.72
N SER A 306 -14.16 -17.59 4.96
CA SER A 306 -12.79 -17.07 4.95
C SER A 306 -12.57 -15.97 3.90
N MET A 307 -13.59 -15.64 3.11
CA MET A 307 -13.62 -14.41 2.30
C MET A 307 -13.78 -13.15 3.15
N ARG A 308 -14.01 -13.31 4.45
CA ARG A 308 -13.77 -12.27 5.42
C ARG A 308 -12.28 -11.98 5.40
N TYR A 309 -11.93 -10.74 5.14
CA TYR A 309 -10.57 -10.23 4.98
C TYR A 309 -9.61 -10.57 6.13
N PHE A 310 -10.11 -11.16 7.23
CA PHE A 310 -9.40 -11.39 8.49
C PHE A 310 -9.70 -12.75 9.13
#